data_1313249125a163fa545de864da86f198
#
_entry.id   1313249125a163fa545de864da86f198
#
_cell.length_a   1.000
_cell.length_b   1.000
_cell.length_c   1.000
_cell.angle_alpha   90.00
_cell.angle_beta   90.00
_cell.angle_gamma   90.00
#
_symmetry.space_group_name_H-M   'P 1'
#
loop_
_entity.id
_entity.type
_entity.pdbx_description
1 polymer ?
#
loop_
_entity_poly.entity_id
_entity_poly.type
_entity_poly.pdbx_seq_one_letter_code
_entity_poly.pdbx_strand_id
1 'polypeptide(L)'
;MSLLQTLFRKLHDTIHSDEFFKSYRANETAFTRNRILGFAPLVTFILWCAKTSLPSTLHAFLESILGGKQSCTRQAFSKRRKLVKPEAFEELFKESAEYLVTAVCPAKDEMRILAIDGSKVNLPTHPELIEAFGIQKSTGDLPQALVSMLYDVDNRFALDVQIRPHNGSEREMALCHIKRAQELLGDEPYLMIYDRGYPSAELLHTMATSNIWYLMRCPTEFVRAMDGKLPDQWVTHKFRSLRQAITFRVVHQTLSNGNEEILCTNLPDVYNASVLVELYSKRWRIETGYDFLKNRVQLENLSGITLCAFMQHLYACLLMSNLCGAYYCDNRSNEVEADSDPERKCDRRLNMATILGAIRDILPRALVFSRSCISHLVKTVDIRRVKNIFRYDKKGRCKSRIPLHPSMKFTQSQRTVF
;
A
#
# COMPACT_ATOMS: atom_id res chain seq x y z
N MET A 1 -21.88 -1.77 -11.30
CA MET A 1 -21.21 -0.50 -10.91
C MET A 1 -19.76 -0.85 -10.68
N SER A 2 -18.80 -0.02 -11.13
CA SER A 2 -17.37 -0.34 -10.93
C SER A 2 -16.97 -0.23 -9.46
N LEU A 3 -15.91 -0.95 -9.07
CA LEU A 3 -15.34 -0.91 -7.71
C LEU A 3 -14.94 0.52 -7.34
N LEU A 4 -14.22 1.19 -8.26
CA LEU A 4 -13.80 2.58 -8.05
C LEU A 4 -14.99 3.51 -7.82
N GLN A 5 -16.06 3.37 -8.60
CA GLN A 5 -17.27 4.19 -8.47
C GLN A 5 -17.96 3.97 -7.13
N THR A 6 -18.07 2.71 -6.69
CA THR A 6 -18.68 2.37 -5.40
C THR A 6 -17.83 2.87 -4.25
N LEU A 7 -16.50 2.71 -4.32
CA LEU A 7 -15.59 3.20 -3.30
C LEU A 7 -15.67 4.73 -3.15
N PHE A 8 -15.68 5.48 -4.25
CA PHE A 8 -15.88 6.94 -4.17
C PHE A 8 -17.20 7.33 -3.52
N ARG A 9 -18.29 6.58 -3.77
CA ARG A 9 -19.58 6.85 -3.12
C ARG A 9 -19.55 6.58 -1.63
N LYS A 10 -18.94 5.49 -1.20
CA LYS A 10 -18.76 5.18 0.23
C LYS A 10 -17.97 6.29 0.92
N LEU A 11 -16.79 6.61 0.40
CA LEU A 11 -15.95 7.68 0.96
C LEU A 11 -16.67 9.04 0.99
N HIS A 12 -17.45 9.37 -0.04
CA HIS A 12 -18.26 10.58 -0.06
C HIS A 12 -19.29 10.56 1.08
N ASP A 13 -20.05 9.47 1.21
CA ASP A 13 -21.09 9.34 2.22
C ASP A 13 -20.49 9.40 3.63
N THR A 14 -19.36 8.73 3.87
CA THR A 14 -18.64 8.78 5.16
C THR A 14 -18.14 10.19 5.48
N ILE A 15 -17.44 10.85 4.58
CA ILE A 15 -16.89 12.20 4.80
C ILE A 15 -17.98 13.24 5.10
N HIS A 16 -19.18 13.05 4.54
CA HIS A 16 -20.32 13.94 4.74
C HIS A 16 -21.27 13.50 5.87
N SER A 17 -21.00 12.40 6.57
CA SER A 17 -21.82 11.96 7.68
C SER A 17 -21.59 12.78 8.94
N ASP A 18 -22.65 13.00 9.70
CA ASP A 18 -22.59 13.68 11.01
C ASP A 18 -21.73 12.92 12.02
N GLU A 19 -21.75 11.58 11.96
CA GLU A 19 -20.99 10.72 12.83
C GLU A 19 -19.50 10.90 12.61
N PHE A 20 -19.02 10.82 11.36
CA PHE A 20 -17.63 11.02 10.99
C PHE A 20 -17.16 12.44 11.37
N PHE A 21 -17.96 13.46 11.09
CA PHE A 21 -17.68 14.82 11.48
C PHE A 21 -17.50 14.97 12.99
N LYS A 22 -18.42 14.43 13.80
CA LYS A 22 -18.38 14.53 15.28
C LYS A 22 -17.21 13.76 15.87
N SER A 23 -16.89 12.58 15.34
CA SER A 23 -15.82 11.71 15.83
C SER A 23 -14.43 12.27 15.55
N TYR A 24 -14.24 12.90 14.38
CA TYR A 24 -12.90 13.25 13.88
C TYR A 24 -12.58 14.75 13.87
N ARG A 25 -13.46 15.62 14.29
CA ARG A 25 -13.08 17.01 14.64
C ARG A 25 -12.28 17.03 15.95
N ALA A 26 -11.29 17.91 16.05
CA ALA A 26 -10.40 17.95 17.22
C ALA A 26 -11.11 18.27 18.52
N ASN A 27 -12.15 19.10 18.47
CA ASN A 27 -13.00 19.48 19.61
C ASN A 27 -14.37 19.99 19.14
N GLU A 28 -15.29 20.19 20.06
CA GLU A 28 -16.67 20.58 19.76
C GLU A 28 -16.81 21.96 19.08
N THR A 29 -15.86 22.86 19.31
CA THR A 29 -15.86 24.20 18.70
C THR A 29 -15.21 24.22 17.33
N ALA A 30 -14.56 23.12 16.91
CA ALA A 30 -13.96 23.01 15.60
C ALA A 30 -15.04 22.98 14.50
N PHE A 31 -14.83 23.80 13.45
CA PHE A 31 -15.70 23.91 12.28
C PHE A 31 -17.12 24.46 12.55
N THR A 32 -17.37 25.09 13.68
CA THR A 32 -18.67 25.72 13.99
C THR A 32 -18.92 26.98 13.17
N ARG A 33 -17.87 27.68 12.71
CA ARG A 33 -17.97 28.85 11.85
C ARG A 33 -17.90 28.46 10.38
N ASN A 34 -18.83 28.94 9.57
CA ASN A 34 -18.79 28.75 8.12
C ASN A 34 -17.58 29.47 7.51
N ARG A 35 -16.58 28.72 7.09
CA ARG A 35 -15.35 29.22 6.44
C ARG A 35 -15.12 28.44 5.16
N ILE A 36 -14.29 29.00 4.26
CA ILE A 36 -13.96 28.45 2.93
C ILE A 36 -13.58 26.96 2.98
N LEU A 37 -12.67 26.57 3.89
CA LEU A 37 -12.34 25.18 4.13
C LEU A 37 -13.14 24.64 5.31
N GLY A 38 -14.36 24.18 5.07
CA GLY A 38 -15.13 23.36 5.99
C GLY A 38 -14.47 22.01 6.26
N PHE A 39 -15.10 21.14 7.07
CA PHE A 39 -14.51 19.84 7.42
C PHE A 39 -14.32 18.95 6.19
N ALA A 40 -15.39 18.63 5.44
CA ALA A 40 -15.31 17.77 4.27
C ALA A 40 -14.38 18.30 3.15
N PRO A 41 -14.42 19.59 2.76
CA PRO A 41 -13.43 20.15 1.84
C PRO A 41 -12.00 20.06 2.34
N LEU A 42 -11.74 20.21 3.64
CA LEU A 42 -10.40 20.10 4.20
C LEU A 42 -9.88 18.66 4.18
N VAL A 43 -10.70 17.69 4.59
CA VAL A 43 -10.38 16.26 4.48
C VAL A 43 -10.07 15.91 3.02
N THR A 44 -10.93 16.31 2.09
CA THR A 44 -10.74 16.07 0.65
C THR A 44 -9.45 16.70 0.13
N PHE A 45 -9.12 17.93 0.55
CA PHE A 45 -7.88 18.58 0.16
C PHE A 45 -6.63 17.81 0.61
N ILE A 46 -6.64 17.28 1.83
CA ILE A 46 -5.53 16.45 2.34
C ILE A 46 -5.45 15.13 1.58
N LEU A 47 -6.59 14.48 1.30
CA LEU A 47 -6.66 13.24 0.51
C LEU A 47 -6.17 13.42 -0.94
N TRP A 48 -6.34 14.60 -1.49
CA TRP A 48 -5.93 14.88 -2.87
C TRP A 48 -4.43 14.68 -3.10
N CYS A 49 -3.62 14.81 -2.04
CA CYS A 49 -2.17 14.55 -2.10
C CYS A 49 -1.48 15.22 -3.29
N ALA A 50 -1.91 16.42 -3.68
CA ALA A 50 -1.28 17.13 -4.78
C ALA A 50 0.16 17.55 -4.42
N LYS A 51 1.05 17.49 -5.40
CA LYS A 51 2.51 17.54 -5.21
C LYS A 51 3.17 18.79 -5.82
N THR A 52 2.43 19.89 -5.82
CA THR A 52 2.96 21.22 -6.16
C THR A 52 3.13 22.06 -4.89
N SER A 53 3.54 23.34 -5.01
CA SER A 53 3.63 24.20 -3.83
C SER A 53 2.27 24.34 -3.15
N LEU A 54 2.25 24.40 -1.82
CA LEU A 54 1.01 24.45 -1.06
C LEU A 54 0.09 25.61 -1.46
N PRO A 55 0.58 26.85 -1.70
CA PRO A 55 -0.28 27.94 -2.17
C PRO A 55 -0.92 27.65 -3.53
N SER A 56 -0.13 27.13 -4.50
CA SER A 56 -0.65 26.76 -5.83
C SER A 56 -1.66 25.62 -5.75
N THR A 57 -1.40 24.63 -4.88
CA THR A 57 -2.31 23.51 -4.63
C THR A 57 -3.62 23.98 -4.02
N LEU A 58 -3.57 24.86 -3.00
CA LEU A 58 -4.77 25.44 -2.39
C LEU A 58 -5.59 26.24 -3.40
N HIS A 59 -4.92 27.05 -4.22
CA HIS A 59 -5.60 27.82 -5.26
C HIS A 59 -6.31 26.89 -6.26
N ALA A 60 -5.60 25.93 -6.83
CA ALA A 60 -6.16 24.97 -7.80
C ALA A 60 -7.33 24.15 -7.21
N PHE A 61 -7.25 23.76 -5.93
CA PHE A 61 -8.34 23.08 -5.25
C PHE A 61 -9.57 23.98 -5.11
N LEU A 62 -9.39 25.18 -4.57
CA LEU A 62 -10.49 26.12 -4.39
C LEU A 62 -11.12 26.55 -5.72
N GLU A 63 -10.31 26.71 -6.76
CA GLU A 63 -10.80 26.95 -8.13
C GLU A 63 -11.66 25.79 -8.63
N SER A 64 -11.22 24.54 -8.40
CA SER A 64 -11.93 23.35 -8.84
C SER A 64 -13.30 23.14 -8.17
N ILE A 65 -13.48 23.64 -6.93
CA ILE A 65 -14.71 23.47 -6.13
C ILE A 65 -15.55 24.74 -5.97
N LEU A 66 -14.95 25.95 -6.09
CA LEU A 66 -15.64 27.23 -5.83
C LEU A 66 -15.56 28.23 -7.01
N GLY A 67 -14.96 27.84 -8.13
CA GLY A 67 -14.83 28.70 -9.31
C GLY A 67 -13.91 29.91 -9.10
N GLY A 68 -12.90 29.82 -8.23
CA GLY A 68 -11.81 30.81 -8.11
C GLY A 68 -12.13 32.12 -7.36
N LYS A 69 -13.32 32.25 -6.81
CA LYS A 69 -13.74 33.50 -6.11
C LYS A 69 -13.14 33.69 -4.71
N GLN A 70 -12.48 32.67 -4.17
CA GLN A 70 -12.01 32.67 -2.78
C GLN A 70 -10.58 32.17 -2.70
N SER A 71 -9.82 32.66 -1.70
CA SER A 71 -8.44 32.24 -1.46
C SER A 71 -8.24 31.82 0.01
N CYS A 72 -7.32 30.90 0.25
CA CYS A 72 -6.92 30.47 1.57
C CYS A 72 -5.40 30.57 1.70
N THR A 73 -4.92 31.22 2.77
CA THR A 73 -3.49 31.31 3.03
C THR A 73 -2.94 30.00 3.59
N ARG A 74 -1.63 29.76 3.38
CA ARG A 74 -0.92 28.61 3.96
C ARG A 74 -1.07 28.53 5.49
N GLN A 75 -1.00 29.66 6.18
CA GLN A 75 -1.17 29.72 7.64
C GLN A 75 -2.60 29.33 8.07
N ALA A 76 -3.61 29.81 7.34
CA ALA A 76 -5.00 29.46 7.62
C ALA A 76 -5.24 27.96 7.41
N PHE A 77 -4.71 27.38 6.34
CA PHE A 77 -4.74 25.95 6.12
C PHE A 77 -4.06 25.17 7.24
N SER A 78 -2.80 25.52 7.59
CA SER A 78 -2.04 24.82 8.64
C SER A 78 -2.74 24.85 10.00
N LYS A 79 -3.36 25.97 10.37
CA LYS A 79 -4.18 26.09 11.58
C LYS A 79 -5.43 25.20 11.52
N ARG A 80 -6.11 25.15 10.37
CA ARG A 80 -7.32 24.33 10.21
C ARG A 80 -7.03 22.85 10.12
N ARG A 81 -5.91 22.46 9.51
CA ARG A 81 -5.48 21.08 9.42
C ARG A 81 -5.40 20.39 10.79
N LYS A 82 -4.90 21.11 11.81
CA LYS A 82 -4.82 20.62 13.20
C LYS A 82 -6.20 20.37 13.84
N LEU A 83 -7.28 20.86 13.24
CA LEU A 83 -8.64 20.64 13.72
C LEU A 83 -9.27 19.33 13.21
N VAL A 84 -8.59 18.57 12.36
CA VAL A 84 -8.99 17.23 11.92
C VAL A 84 -8.03 16.22 12.53
N LYS A 85 -8.56 15.24 13.25
CA LYS A 85 -7.78 14.16 13.83
C LYS A 85 -7.17 13.28 12.72
N PRO A 86 -5.91 12.79 12.84
CA PRO A 86 -5.32 11.89 11.84
C PRO A 86 -6.09 10.58 11.69
N GLU A 87 -6.79 10.12 12.72
CA GLU A 87 -7.62 8.91 12.72
C GLU A 87 -8.77 8.97 11.70
N ALA A 88 -9.18 10.18 11.27
CA ALA A 88 -10.13 10.33 10.16
C ALA A 88 -9.61 9.70 8.87
N PHE A 89 -8.33 9.84 8.58
CA PHE A 89 -7.70 9.31 7.38
C PHE A 89 -7.40 7.82 7.51
N GLU A 90 -7.09 7.36 8.71
CA GLU A 90 -6.96 5.95 9.04
C GLU A 90 -8.28 5.23 8.81
N GLU A 91 -9.40 5.79 9.29
CA GLU A 91 -10.74 5.24 9.10
C GLU A 91 -11.11 5.13 7.62
N LEU A 92 -10.90 6.18 6.83
CA LEU A 92 -11.15 6.15 5.38
C LEU A 92 -10.28 5.12 4.65
N PHE A 93 -9.03 4.93 5.10
CA PHE A 93 -8.17 3.87 4.57
C PHE A 93 -8.73 2.49 4.93
N LYS A 94 -9.10 2.25 6.20
CA LYS A 94 -9.71 0.98 6.66
C LYS A 94 -11.00 0.67 5.91
N GLU A 95 -11.89 1.63 5.75
CA GLU A 95 -13.12 1.49 4.95
C GLU A 95 -12.81 1.06 3.51
N SER A 96 -11.77 1.65 2.91
CA SER A 96 -11.35 1.26 1.55
C SER A 96 -10.85 -0.17 1.48
N ALA A 97 -10.07 -0.62 2.47
CA ALA A 97 -9.54 -1.98 2.55
C ALA A 97 -10.65 -3.00 2.76
N GLU A 98 -11.55 -2.77 3.71
CA GLU A 98 -12.71 -3.61 4.02
C GLU A 98 -13.63 -3.77 2.80
N TYR A 99 -13.92 -2.66 2.12
CA TYR A 99 -14.71 -2.71 0.90
C TYR A 99 -14.03 -3.54 -0.20
N LEU A 100 -12.74 -3.32 -0.44
CA LEU A 100 -12.03 -4.02 -1.51
C LEU A 100 -11.87 -5.50 -1.21
N VAL A 101 -11.59 -5.88 0.03
CA VAL A 101 -11.53 -7.29 0.45
C VAL A 101 -12.86 -7.99 0.15
N THR A 102 -13.98 -7.38 0.53
CA THR A 102 -15.33 -7.95 0.35
C THR A 102 -15.75 -7.99 -1.13
N ALA A 103 -15.38 -6.97 -1.92
CA ALA A 103 -15.83 -6.83 -3.30
C ALA A 103 -14.96 -7.56 -4.32
N VAL A 104 -13.71 -7.89 -3.96
CA VAL A 104 -12.72 -8.56 -4.82
C VAL A 104 -12.41 -9.92 -4.22
N CYS A 105 -13.24 -10.91 -4.51
CA CYS A 105 -13.00 -12.30 -4.07
C CYS A 105 -12.08 -13.04 -5.06
N PRO A 106 -11.24 -13.96 -4.59
CA PRO A 106 -10.55 -14.93 -5.45
C PRO A 106 -11.57 -15.76 -6.26
N ALA A 107 -11.13 -16.34 -7.38
CA ALA A 107 -11.94 -17.30 -8.09
C ALA A 107 -12.18 -18.56 -7.21
N LYS A 108 -13.22 -19.34 -7.58
CA LYS A 108 -13.49 -20.59 -6.87
C LYS A 108 -12.24 -21.48 -6.95
N ASP A 109 -11.87 -22.05 -5.83
CA ASP A 109 -10.68 -22.92 -5.66
C ASP A 109 -9.33 -22.16 -5.73
N GLU A 110 -9.33 -20.84 -5.76
CA GLU A 110 -8.14 -20.00 -5.59
C GLU A 110 -8.07 -19.42 -4.18
N MET A 111 -6.86 -19.09 -3.74
CA MET A 111 -6.63 -18.43 -2.46
C MET A 111 -6.13 -16.99 -2.71
N ARG A 112 -6.48 -16.09 -1.82
CA ARG A 112 -5.93 -14.73 -1.83
C ARG A 112 -4.45 -14.76 -1.45
N ILE A 113 -3.62 -14.05 -2.19
CA ILE A 113 -2.18 -14.01 -1.91
C ILE A 113 -1.83 -12.66 -1.29
N LEU A 114 -1.36 -12.72 -0.05
CA LEU A 114 -0.98 -11.58 0.76
C LEU A 114 0.53 -11.57 0.98
N ALA A 115 1.17 -10.42 0.85
CA ALA A 115 2.55 -10.24 1.26
C ALA A 115 2.65 -9.24 2.40
N ILE A 116 3.62 -9.48 3.28
CA ILE A 116 4.00 -8.53 4.35
C ILE A 116 5.44 -8.12 4.10
N ASP A 117 5.67 -6.82 4.13
CA ASP A 117 7.01 -6.24 4.04
C ASP A 117 7.07 -4.91 4.79
N GLY A 118 8.26 -4.54 5.24
CA GLY A 118 8.55 -3.28 5.90
C GLY A 118 9.38 -2.35 5.02
N SER A 119 9.12 -1.05 5.10
CA SER A 119 9.91 -0.05 4.42
C SER A 119 10.14 1.18 5.29
N LYS A 120 11.37 1.68 5.30
CA LYS A 120 11.70 2.93 6.00
C LYS A 120 11.25 4.13 5.16
N VAL A 121 10.56 5.06 5.81
CA VAL A 121 10.08 6.31 5.24
C VAL A 121 10.86 7.46 5.86
N ASN A 122 11.52 8.26 5.03
CA ASN A 122 12.27 9.43 5.47
C ASN A 122 11.31 10.56 5.83
N LEU A 123 11.59 11.21 6.96
CA LEU A 123 10.74 12.25 7.52
C LEU A 123 11.51 13.58 7.63
N PRO A 124 10.82 14.73 7.61
CA PRO A 124 11.43 16.03 7.90
C PRO A 124 12.00 16.07 9.31
N THR A 125 13.08 16.82 9.49
CA THR A 125 13.67 17.05 10.82
C THR A 125 12.76 17.99 11.62
N HIS A 126 11.96 17.41 12.52
CA HIS A 126 11.04 18.11 13.41
C HIS A 126 11.01 17.41 14.77
N PRO A 127 10.96 18.12 15.91
CA PRO A 127 11.00 17.53 17.25
C PRO A 127 9.96 16.42 17.46
N GLU A 128 8.70 16.62 17.09
CA GLU A 128 7.63 15.63 17.22
C GLU A 128 7.93 14.33 16.45
N LEU A 129 8.53 14.43 15.26
CA LEU A 129 8.85 13.28 14.42
C LEU A 129 10.12 12.55 14.93
N ILE A 130 11.08 13.30 15.46
CA ILE A 130 12.27 12.73 16.11
C ILE A 130 11.87 11.94 17.36
N GLU A 131 11.02 12.54 18.19
CA GLU A 131 10.50 11.89 19.41
C GLU A 131 9.71 10.62 19.08
N ALA A 132 8.83 10.68 18.08
CA ALA A 132 7.96 9.56 17.71
C ALA A 132 8.72 8.41 17.04
N PHE A 133 9.70 8.69 16.16
CA PHE A 133 10.29 7.70 15.26
C PHE A 133 11.80 7.49 15.41
N GLY A 134 12.50 8.40 16.07
CA GLY A 134 13.96 8.36 16.24
C GLY A 134 14.71 8.80 14.98
N ILE A 135 16.04 8.88 15.11
CA ILE A 135 16.98 9.27 14.05
C ILE A 135 17.84 8.09 13.66
N GLN A 136 17.97 7.83 12.37
CA GLN A 136 18.91 6.85 11.84
C GLN A 136 20.23 7.53 11.44
N LYS A 137 21.27 7.31 12.19
CA LYS A 137 22.61 7.92 11.97
C LYS A 137 23.26 7.53 10.65
N SER A 138 22.99 6.31 10.13
CA SER A 138 23.61 5.81 8.89
C SER A 138 23.08 6.45 7.60
N THR A 139 21.98 7.21 7.65
CA THR A 139 21.32 7.79 6.47
C THR A 139 21.25 9.33 6.50
N GLY A 140 22.26 9.97 7.13
CA GLY A 140 22.36 11.44 7.16
C GLY A 140 21.54 12.10 8.26
N ASP A 141 21.38 11.43 9.42
CA ASP A 141 20.70 11.96 10.62
C ASP A 141 19.25 12.41 10.39
N LEU A 142 18.54 11.71 9.51
CA LEU A 142 17.10 11.97 9.27
C LEU A 142 16.22 11.10 10.17
N PRO A 143 15.11 11.65 10.67
CA PRO A 143 14.07 10.85 11.29
C PRO A 143 13.48 9.87 10.28
N GLN A 144 13.23 8.63 10.71
CA GLN A 144 12.65 7.59 9.85
C GLN A 144 11.56 6.83 10.60
N ALA A 145 10.41 6.66 9.96
CA ALA A 145 9.39 5.71 10.40
C ALA A 145 9.59 4.37 9.68
N LEU A 146 9.46 3.27 10.41
CA LEU A 146 9.28 1.94 9.84
C LEU A 146 7.80 1.75 9.56
N VAL A 147 7.44 1.59 8.29
CA VAL A 147 6.08 1.35 7.81
C VAL A 147 6.02 -0.07 7.26
N SER A 148 5.21 -0.93 7.87
CA SER A 148 4.94 -2.29 7.38
C SER A 148 3.54 -2.34 6.80
N MET A 149 3.38 -3.05 5.70
CA MET A 149 2.12 -3.13 4.96
C MET A 149 1.72 -4.60 4.74
N LEU A 150 0.45 -4.89 4.96
CA LEU A 150 -0.22 -6.11 4.49
C LEU A 150 -0.85 -5.81 3.13
N TYR A 151 -0.44 -6.51 2.10
CA TYR A 151 -0.74 -6.16 0.71
C TYR A 151 -1.29 -7.33 -0.09
N ASP A 152 -2.41 -7.14 -0.76
CA ASP A 152 -2.92 -8.09 -1.76
C ASP A 152 -2.12 -7.93 -3.04
N VAL A 153 -1.28 -8.93 -3.32
CA VAL A 153 -0.30 -8.84 -4.42
C VAL A 153 -0.93 -8.99 -5.79
N ASP A 154 -2.02 -9.71 -5.92
CA ASP A 154 -2.71 -9.91 -7.19
C ASP A 154 -3.66 -8.75 -7.50
N ASN A 155 -4.21 -8.10 -6.49
CA ASN A 155 -5.20 -7.03 -6.62
C ASN A 155 -4.63 -5.62 -6.38
N ARG A 156 -3.36 -5.53 -5.94
CA ARG A 156 -2.60 -4.27 -5.81
C ARG A 156 -3.20 -3.24 -4.86
N PHE A 157 -3.71 -3.68 -3.72
CA PHE A 157 -4.17 -2.79 -2.66
C PHE A 157 -3.68 -3.22 -1.28
N ALA A 158 -3.57 -2.25 -0.37
CA ALA A 158 -3.17 -2.50 1.01
C ALA A 158 -4.40 -2.82 1.87
N LEU A 159 -4.29 -3.87 2.70
CA LEU A 159 -5.32 -4.27 3.67
C LEU A 159 -5.09 -3.63 5.02
N ASP A 160 -3.81 -3.53 5.44
CA ASP A 160 -3.43 -2.98 6.73
C ASP A 160 -2.07 -2.29 6.65
N VAL A 161 -1.82 -1.38 7.56
CA VAL A 161 -0.55 -0.70 7.74
C VAL A 161 -0.20 -0.59 9.22
N GLN A 162 1.04 -0.92 9.55
CA GLN A 162 1.61 -0.72 10.88
C GLN A 162 2.74 0.30 10.80
N ILE A 163 2.87 1.13 11.84
CA ILE A 163 3.88 2.19 11.89
C ILE A 163 4.62 2.09 13.22
N ARG A 164 5.94 2.10 13.17
CA ARG A 164 6.83 2.02 14.34
C ARG A 164 8.02 2.96 14.20
N PRO A 165 8.75 3.24 15.26
CA PRO A 165 10.07 3.86 15.18
C PRO A 165 11.01 3.08 14.25
N HIS A 166 12.01 3.76 13.70
CA HIS A 166 12.95 3.21 12.71
C HIS A 166 13.62 1.88 13.09
N ASN A 167 13.73 1.60 14.40
CA ASN A 167 14.30 0.39 14.98
C ASN A 167 13.25 -0.62 15.46
N GLY A 168 11.98 -0.44 15.07
CA GLY A 168 10.90 -1.35 15.41
C GLY A 168 11.09 -2.75 14.81
N SER A 169 10.37 -3.71 15.35
CA SER A 169 10.43 -5.12 14.90
C SER A 169 9.39 -5.38 13.79
N GLU A 170 9.87 -5.69 12.60
CA GLU A 170 8.99 -6.12 11.49
C GLU A 170 8.24 -7.41 11.80
N ARG A 171 8.82 -8.30 12.61
CA ARG A 171 8.16 -9.55 13.04
C ARG A 171 6.98 -9.29 13.97
N GLU A 172 7.12 -8.35 14.92
CA GLU A 172 5.99 -7.94 15.77
C GLU A 172 4.88 -7.27 14.95
N MET A 173 5.25 -6.45 13.97
CA MET A 173 4.28 -5.84 13.06
C MET A 173 3.56 -6.90 12.22
N ALA A 174 4.27 -7.95 11.79
CA ALA A 174 3.67 -9.07 11.07
C ALA A 174 2.61 -9.80 11.91
N LEU A 175 2.82 -9.98 13.22
CA LEU A 175 1.81 -10.56 14.11
C LEU A 175 0.54 -9.69 14.21
N CYS A 176 0.68 -8.36 14.17
CA CYS A 176 -0.46 -7.45 14.09
C CYS A 176 -1.20 -7.60 12.75
N HIS A 177 -0.47 -7.71 11.65
CA HIS A 177 -1.05 -7.93 10.32
C HIS A 177 -1.81 -9.27 10.22
N ILE A 178 -1.31 -10.33 10.87
CA ILE A 178 -2.00 -11.62 10.91
C ILE A 178 -3.37 -11.49 11.57
N LYS A 179 -3.44 -10.82 12.72
CA LYS A 179 -4.72 -10.56 13.40
C LYS A 179 -5.68 -9.79 12.48
N ARG A 180 -5.19 -8.75 11.85
CA ARG A 180 -6.02 -7.94 10.95
C ARG A 180 -6.49 -8.73 9.74
N ALA A 181 -5.64 -9.59 9.18
CA ALA A 181 -6.03 -10.49 8.09
C ALA A 181 -7.17 -11.44 8.52
N GLN A 182 -7.07 -12.04 9.70
CA GLN A 182 -8.12 -12.92 10.25
C GLN A 182 -9.45 -12.16 10.43
N GLU A 183 -9.41 -10.92 10.96
CA GLU A 183 -10.60 -10.08 11.10
C GLU A 183 -11.25 -9.73 9.76
N LEU A 184 -10.44 -9.43 8.74
CA LEU A 184 -10.92 -8.99 7.43
C LEU A 184 -11.44 -10.13 6.56
N LEU A 185 -10.77 -11.29 6.60
CA LEU A 185 -10.98 -12.38 5.66
C LEU A 185 -11.86 -13.50 6.26
N GLY A 186 -11.94 -13.60 7.60
CA GLY A 186 -12.68 -14.68 8.25
C GLY A 186 -12.23 -16.04 7.74
N ASP A 187 -13.14 -16.79 7.14
CA ASP A 187 -12.91 -18.14 6.61
C ASP A 187 -12.43 -18.16 5.13
N GLU A 188 -12.24 -17.00 4.50
CA GLU A 188 -11.71 -16.94 3.13
C GLU A 188 -10.28 -17.52 3.10
N PRO A 189 -9.96 -18.46 2.19
CA PRO A 189 -8.63 -19.05 2.13
C PRO A 189 -7.60 -18.03 1.60
N TYR A 190 -6.49 -17.89 2.32
CA TYR A 190 -5.40 -17.01 1.91
C TYR A 190 -4.02 -17.58 2.23
N LEU A 191 -3.04 -17.17 1.45
CA LEU A 191 -1.63 -17.49 1.59
C LEU A 191 -0.86 -16.22 1.99
N MET A 192 -0.10 -16.28 3.06
CA MET A 192 0.81 -15.21 3.48
C MET A 192 2.23 -15.47 3.00
N ILE A 193 2.83 -14.52 2.29
CA ILE A 193 4.19 -14.61 1.77
C ILE A 193 5.10 -13.65 2.53
N TYR A 194 6.28 -14.18 2.97
CA TYR A 194 7.25 -13.44 3.76
C TYR A 194 8.65 -13.53 3.17
N ASP A 195 9.44 -12.47 3.35
CA ASP A 195 10.86 -12.47 2.98
C ASP A 195 11.74 -13.17 4.03
N ARG A 196 13.03 -13.32 3.70
CA ARG A 196 14.06 -13.99 4.50
C ARG A 196 14.23 -13.44 5.92
N GLY A 197 13.84 -12.19 6.18
CA GLY A 197 13.92 -11.56 7.50
C GLY A 197 12.90 -12.04 8.53
N TYR A 198 11.80 -12.65 8.09
CA TYR A 198 10.65 -12.97 8.93
C TYR A 198 10.71 -14.33 9.64
N PRO A 199 11.30 -15.41 9.09
CA PRO A 199 11.26 -16.71 9.74
C PRO A 199 11.66 -16.65 11.21
N SER A 200 10.76 -17.11 12.09
CA SER A 200 10.96 -17.18 13.52
C SER A 200 10.07 -18.28 14.12
N ALA A 201 10.47 -18.82 15.27
CA ALA A 201 9.69 -19.84 15.98
C ALA A 201 8.28 -19.34 16.30
N GLU A 202 8.15 -18.08 16.74
CA GLU A 202 6.89 -17.46 17.12
C GLU A 202 5.96 -17.30 15.91
N LEU A 203 6.48 -16.81 14.77
CA LEU A 203 5.70 -16.65 13.54
C LEU A 203 5.20 -17.98 13.02
N LEU A 204 6.06 -19.01 12.94
CA LEU A 204 5.68 -20.37 12.54
C LEU A 204 4.62 -20.98 13.47
N HIS A 205 4.76 -20.76 14.78
CA HIS A 205 3.78 -21.23 15.76
C HIS A 205 2.42 -20.55 15.55
N THR A 206 2.41 -19.23 15.39
CA THR A 206 1.20 -18.46 15.14
C THR A 206 0.49 -18.94 13.87
N MET A 207 1.22 -19.15 12.77
CA MET A 207 0.66 -19.68 11.53
C MET A 207 0.07 -21.07 11.68
N ALA A 208 0.81 -21.98 12.35
CA ALA A 208 0.36 -23.35 12.58
C ALA A 208 -0.88 -23.42 13.46
N THR A 209 -0.96 -22.60 14.52
CA THR A 209 -2.10 -22.59 15.45
C THR A 209 -3.33 -21.86 14.89
N SER A 210 -3.13 -20.93 13.99
CA SER A 210 -4.20 -20.16 13.35
C SER A 210 -4.69 -20.78 12.03
N ASN A 211 -4.15 -21.93 11.62
CA ASN A 211 -4.47 -22.62 10.37
C ASN A 211 -4.35 -21.71 9.12
N ILE A 212 -3.31 -20.88 9.09
CA ILE A 212 -3.02 -19.95 8.00
C ILE A 212 -1.97 -20.56 7.07
N TRP A 213 -2.23 -20.55 5.77
CA TRP A 213 -1.24 -20.94 4.78
C TRP A 213 -0.13 -19.89 4.70
N TYR A 214 1.12 -20.34 4.68
CA TYR A 214 2.26 -19.45 4.54
C TYR A 214 3.31 -20.00 3.57
N LEU A 215 4.08 -19.08 3.00
CA LEU A 215 5.25 -19.38 2.18
C LEU A 215 6.32 -18.33 2.49
N MET A 216 7.48 -18.74 2.97
CA MET A 216 8.54 -17.82 3.36
C MET A 216 9.90 -18.31 2.91
N ARG A 217 10.76 -17.39 2.55
CA ARG A 217 12.16 -17.67 2.28
C ARG A 217 12.91 -17.79 3.59
N CYS A 218 13.72 -18.83 3.72
CA CYS A 218 14.51 -19.09 4.93
C CYS A 218 16.00 -18.92 4.70
N PRO A 219 16.77 -18.54 5.76
CA PRO A 219 18.22 -18.70 5.77
C PRO A 219 18.60 -20.18 5.67
N THR A 220 19.76 -20.49 5.09
CA THR A 220 20.29 -21.86 4.97
C THR A 220 20.45 -22.60 6.29
N GLU A 221 20.67 -21.86 7.38
CA GLU A 221 20.87 -22.41 8.72
C GLU A 221 19.68 -22.17 9.66
N PHE A 222 18.50 -21.98 9.11
CA PHE A 222 17.30 -21.68 9.93
C PHE A 222 16.97 -22.80 10.91
N VAL A 223 17.07 -24.06 10.46
CA VAL A 223 16.83 -25.25 11.29
C VAL A 223 17.88 -26.30 10.96
N ARG A 224 18.64 -26.75 11.97
CA ARG A 224 19.67 -27.81 11.82
C ARG A 224 19.11 -29.17 11.37
N ALA A 225 17.80 -29.42 11.58
CA ALA A 225 17.15 -30.65 11.18
C ALA A 225 16.84 -30.72 9.68
N MET A 226 17.09 -29.64 8.92
CA MET A 226 16.95 -29.65 7.46
C MET A 226 18.10 -30.44 6.84
N ASP A 227 17.76 -31.49 6.07
CA ASP A 227 18.76 -32.19 5.26
C ASP A 227 18.96 -31.41 3.95
N GLY A 228 20.11 -30.74 3.80
CA GLY A 228 20.43 -29.97 2.61
C GLY A 228 20.57 -30.79 1.33
N LYS A 229 20.54 -32.14 1.40
CA LYS A 229 20.58 -33.04 0.25
C LYS A 229 19.20 -33.36 -0.32
N LEU A 230 18.14 -33.16 0.50
CA LEU A 230 16.77 -33.43 0.05
C LEU A 230 16.16 -32.15 -0.55
N PRO A 231 15.73 -32.21 -1.82
CA PRO A 231 15.15 -31.04 -2.49
C PRO A 231 13.79 -30.63 -1.94
N ASP A 232 13.07 -31.57 -1.29
CA ASP A 232 11.74 -31.35 -0.72
C ASP A 232 11.51 -32.31 0.44
N GLN A 233 11.16 -31.78 1.62
CA GLN A 233 11.03 -32.60 2.83
C GLN A 233 10.10 -31.94 3.86
N TRP A 234 9.40 -32.77 4.64
CA TRP A 234 8.70 -32.34 5.85
C TRP A 234 9.64 -32.45 7.06
N VAL A 235 9.73 -31.37 7.82
CA VAL A 235 10.60 -31.28 9.00
C VAL A 235 9.75 -31.01 10.22
N THR A 236 9.92 -31.86 11.26
CA THR A 236 9.35 -31.58 12.59
C THR A 236 10.45 -31.10 13.52
N HIS A 237 10.32 -29.87 13.99
CA HIS A 237 11.34 -29.23 14.82
C HIS A 237 10.75 -28.62 16.10
N LYS A 238 11.44 -28.84 17.22
CA LYS A 238 11.11 -28.23 18.50
C LYS A 238 12.05 -27.05 18.77
N PHE A 239 11.54 -25.85 18.59
CA PHE A 239 12.25 -24.63 18.93
C PHE A 239 12.39 -24.49 20.46
N ARG A 240 13.53 -23.96 20.91
CA ARG A 240 13.79 -23.77 22.36
C ARG A 240 12.78 -22.87 23.07
N SER A 241 12.24 -21.87 22.33
CA SER A 241 11.23 -20.93 22.82
C SER A 241 9.81 -21.47 22.85
N LEU A 242 9.56 -22.66 22.29
CA LEU A 242 8.22 -23.23 22.16
C LEU A 242 8.06 -24.51 22.99
N ARG A 243 6.84 -24.71 23.51
CA ARG A 243 6.50 -25.96 24.23
C ARG A 243 6.29 -27.14 23.30
N GLN A 244 5.75 -26.89 22.13
CA GLN A 244 5.38 -27.91 21.12
C GLN A 244 6.33 -27.86 19.92
N ALA A 245 6.52 -29.01 19.28
CA ALA A 245 7.20 -29.07 17.98
C ALA A 245 6.26 -28.58 16.88
N ILE A 246 6.84 -28.00 15.85
CA ILE A 246 6.12 -27.53 14.65
C ILE A 246 6.59 -28.37 13.48
N THR A 247 5.64 -28.82 12.65
CA THR A 247 5.91 -29.50 11.38
C THR A 247 5.71 -28.53 10.23
N PHE A 248 6.69 -28.45 9.35
CA PHE A 248 6.67 -27.60 8.15
C PHE A 248 7.44 -28.25 7.01
N ARG A 249 7.11 -27.89 5.79
CA ARG A 249 7.77 -28.35 4.57
C ARG A 249 8.88 -27.40 4.18
N VAL A 250 10.00 -27.94 3.75
CA VAL A 250 11.18 -27.21 3.28
C VAL A 250 11.50 -27.64 1.86
N VAL A 251 11.58 -26.68 0.97
CA VAL A 251 11.87 -26.91 -0.45
C VAL A 251 13.14 -26.16 -0.81
N HIS A 252 14.14 -26.89 -1.33
CA HIS A 252 15.40 -26.35 -1.84
C HIS A 252 15.29 -26.18 -3.35
N GLN A 253 15.66 -25.00 -3.84
CA GLN A 253 15.68 -24.73 -5.26
C GLN A 253 16.94 -23.97 -5.65
N THR A 254 17.51 -24.33 -6.78
CA THR A 254 18.57 -23.57 -7.43
C THR A 254 17.95 -22.63 -8.46
N LEU A 255 18.17 -21.32 -8.28
CA LEU A 255 17.71 -20.29 -9.21
C LEU A 255 18.57 -20.29 -10.48
N SER A 256 18.05 -19.69 -11.55
CA SER A 256 18.74 -19.60 -12.86
C SER A 256 20.12 -18.92 -12.80
N ASN A 257 20.37 -18.12 -11.75
CA ASN A 257 21.66 -17.46 -11.50
C ASN A 257 22.63 -18.31 -10.66
N GLY A 258 22.28 -19.58 -10.35
CA GLY A 258 23.07 -20.49 -9.54
C GLY A 258 22.95 -20.32 -8.01
N ASN A 259 22.17 -19.34 -7.54
CA ASN A 259 21.94 -19.15 -6.12
C ASN A 259 20.92 -20.16 -5.59
N GLU A 260 21.14 -20.65 -4.37
CA GLU A 260 20.15 -21.49 -3.67
C GLU A 260 19.10 -20.65 -2.98
N GLU A 261 17.85 -21.06 -3.10
CA GLU A 261 16.71 -20.52 -2.40
C GLU A 261 16.03 -21.61 -1.59
N ILE A 262 15.78 -21.35 -0.32
CA ILE A 262 15.11 -22.28 0.58
C ILE A 262 13.77 -21.67 0.95
N LEU A 263 12.70 -22.39 0.62
CA LEU A 263 11.33 -22.03 0.94
C LEU A 263 10.81 -22.90 2.08
N CYS A 264 10.14 -22.26 3.05
CA CYS A 264 9.47 -22.93 4.16
C CYS A 264 7.96 -22.67 4.06
N THR A 265 7.15 -23.72 4.19
CA THR A 265 5.69 -23.63 4.00
C THR A 265 4.94 -24.68 4.81
N ASN A 266 3.63 -24.50 4.97
CA ASN A 266 2.70 -25.55 5.41
C ASN A 266 1.73 -25.98 4.29
N LEU A 267 1.95 -25.52 3.05
CA LEU A 267 1.17 -25.95 1.91
C LEU A 267 1.39 -27.45 1.63
N PRO A 268 0.32 -28.18 1.29
CA PRO A 268 0.40 -29.62 1.02
C PRO A 268 1.18 -29.96 -0.26
N ASP A 269 1.55 -31.23 -0.43
CA ASP A 269 2.42 -31.72 -1.51
C ASP A 269 1.82 -31.53 -2.91
N VAL A 270 0.52 -31.31 -3.03
CA VAL A 270 -0.12 -30.94 -4.30
C VAL A 270 0.49 -29.68 -4.91
N TYR A 271 1.00 -28.76 -4.08
CA TYR A 271 1.79 -27.62 -4.52
C TYR A 271 3.25 -28.06 -4.67
N ASN A 272 3.65 -28.49 -5.87
CA ASN A 272 5.02 -28.89 -6.14
C ASN A 272 6.00 -27.71 -6.07
N ALA A 273 7.31 -27.98 -6.06
CA ALA A 273 8.36 -26.97 -5.92
C ALA A 273 8.26 -25.82 -6.94
N SER A 274 7.93 -26.13 -8.21
CA SER A 274 7.81 -25.10 -9.25
C SER A 274 6.64 -24.14 -8.98
N VAL A 275 5.51 -24.65 -8.49
CA VAL A 275 4.34 -23.84 -8.10
C VAL A 275 4.69 -22.98 -6.90
N LEU A 276 5.39 -23.50 -5.90
CA LEU A 276 5.82 -22.72 -4.72
C LEU A 276 6.73 -21.57 -5.10
N VAL A 277 7.63 -21.78 -6.04
CA VAL A 277 8.51 -20.71 -6.54
C VAL A 277 7.74 -19.64 -7.30
N GLU A 278 6.80 -20.06 -8.15
CA GLU A 278 5.92 -19.12 -8.85
C GLU A 278 5.12 -18.27 -7.85
N LEU A 279 4.49 -18.91 -6.84
CA LEU A 279 3.77 -18.22 -5.78
C LEU A 279 4.69 -17.27 -5.01
N TYR A 280 5.90 -17.70 -4.63
CA TYR A 280 6.86 -16.87 -3.93
C TYR A 280 7.32 -15.67 -4.77
N SER A 281 7.46 -15.83 -6.07
CA SER A 281 7.82 -14.74 -6.98
C SER A 281 6.85 -13.56 -6.93
N LYS A 282 5.58 -13.81 -6.59
CA LYS A 282 4.57 -12.75 -6.44
C LYS A 282 4.89 -11.78 -5.29
N ARG A 283 5.72 -12.18 -4.32
CA ARG A 283 6.19 -11.30 -3.23
C ARG A 283 6.77 -9.98 -3.75
N TRP A 284 7.49 -9.99 -4.87
CA TRP A 284 8.05 -8.77 -5.46
C TRP A 284 7.02 -7.67 -5.76
N ARG A 285 5.75 -8.03 -5.82
CA ARG A 285 4.68 -7.05 -6.08
C ARG A 285 4.47 -6.08 -4.91
N ILE A 286 4.78 -6.47 -3.66
CA ILE A 286 4.73 -5.53 -2.53
C ILE A 286 5.85 -4.49 -2.63
N GLU A 287 7.04 -4.87 -3.10
CA GLU A 287 8.12 -3.92 -3.37
C GLU A 287 7.71 -2.92 -4.47
N THR A 288 7.00 -3.40 -5.51
CA THR A 288 6.39 -2.53 -6.53
C THR A 288 5.32 -1.61 -5.92
N GLY A 289 4.56 -2.10 -4.93
CA GLY A 289 3.59 -1.30 -4.17
C GLY A 289 4.27 -0.16 -3.40
N TYR A 290 5.38 -0.45 -2.72
CA TYR A 290 6.19 0.60 -2.07
C TYR A 290 6.83 1.57 -3.06
N ASP A 291 7.33 1.08 -4.20
CA ASP A 291 7.85 1.95 -5.27
C ASP A 291 6.74 2.90 -5.78
N PHE A 292 5.53 2.38 -5.97
CA PHE A 292 4.38 3.20 -6.34
C PHE A 292 4.06 4.26 -5.28
N LEU A 293 4.00 3.88 -4.01
CA LEU A 293 3.75 4.81 -2.90
C LEU A 293 4.84 5.89 -2.79
N LYS A 294 6.12 5.51 -2.82
CA LYS A 294 7.24 6.43 -2.64
C LYS A 294 7.47 7.33 -3.86
N ASN A 295 7.44 6.75 -5.06
CA ASN A 295 7.87 7.44 -6.27
C ASN A 295 6.71 8.04 -7.09
N ARG A 296 5.51 7.45 -7.07
CA ARG A 296 4.35 7.93 -7.84
C ARG A 296 3.37 8.70 -6.96
N VAL A 297 2.94 8.11 -5.86
CA VAL A 297 2.11 8.83 -4.87
C VAL A 297 2.95 9.86 -4.11
N GLN A 298 4.29 9.67 -4.06
CA GLN A 298 5.28 10.53 -3.41
C GLN A 298 5.04 10.64 -1.89
N LEU A 299 5.01 9.50 -1.22
CA LEU A 299 4.79 9.39 0.21
C LEU A 299 5.77 10.24 1.03
N GLU A 300 7.04 10.34 0.62
CA GLU A 300 8.08 11.11 1.33
C GLU A 300 8.03 12.63 1.01
N ASN A 301 7.16 13.07 0.08
CA ASN A 301 6.93 14.48 -0.19
C ASN A 301 5.76 15.00 0.66
N LEU A 302 6.04 15.25 1.93
CA LEU A 302 5.06 15.62 2.94
C LEU A 302 4.54 17.05 2.75
N SER A 303 3.25 17.24 2.99
CA SER A 303 2.58 18.56 2.97
C SER A 303 2.60 19.27 4.33
N GLY A 304 3.40 18.79 5.28
CA GLY A 304 3.57 19.35 6.62
C GLY A 304 4.62 18.58 7.41
N ILE A 305 5.13 19.18 8.49
CA ILE A 305 6.29 18.68 9.24
C ILE A 305 5.93 18.12 10.62
N THR A 306 4.67 18.17 11.06
CA THR A 306 4.23 17.68 12.37
C THR A 306 3.84 16.20 12.32
N LEU A 307 3.81 15.53 13.46
CA LEU A 307 3.33 14.14 13.56
C LEU A 307 1.91 13.99 13.03
N CYS A 308 1.00 14.87 13.42
CA CYS A 308 -0.37 14.89 12.88
C CYS A 308 -0.39 14.99 11.35
N ALA A 309 0.43 15.89 10.76
CA ALA A 309 0.49 16.05 9.32
C ALA A 309 1.08 14.83 8.60
N PHE A 310 2.05 14.16 9.20
CA PHE A 310 2.61 12.92 8.67
C PHE A 310 1.56 11.80 8.66
N MET A 311 0.89 11.56 9.78
CA MET A 311 -0.13 10.49 9.89
C MET A 311 -1.29 10.72 8.91
N GLN A 312 -1.82 11.94 8.81
CA GLN A 312 -2.84 12.28 7.83
C GLN A 312 -2.35 12.03 6.40
N HIS A 313 -1.10 12.40 6.09
CA HIS A 313 -0.53 12.24 4.76
C HIS A 313 -0.29 10.76 4.40
N LEU A 314 0.22 9.98 5.33
CA LEU A 314 0.48 8.54 5.13
C LEU A 314 -0.82 7.80 4.75
N TYR A 315 -1.86 7.95 5.56
CA TYR A 315 -3.15 7.30 5.27
C TYR A 315 -3.82 7.83 4.00
N ALA A 316 -3.67 9.13 3.70
CA ALA A 316 -4.12 9.68 2.43
C ALA A 316 -3.39 9.07 1.22
N CYS A 317 -2.08 8.82 1.31
CA CYS A 317 -1.32 8.14 0.26
C CYS A 317 -1.73 6.67 0.10
N LEU A 318 -1.98 5.95 1.20
CA LEU A 318 -2.46 4.57 1.19
C LEU A 318 -3.86 4.48 0.57
N LEU A 319 -4.78 5.36 0.96
CA LEU A 319 -6.12 5.43 0.36
C LEU A 319 -6.04 5.73 -1.14
N MET A 320 -5.18 6.66 -1.56
CA MET A 320 -4.95 6.94 -2.98
C MET A 320 -4.44 5.71 -3.73
N SER A 321 -3.55 4.92 -3.12
CA SER A 321 -3.10 3.65 -3.67
C SER A 321 -4.25 2.64 -3.80
N ASN A 322 -5.11 2.54 -2.79
CA ASN A 322 -6.28 1.65 -2.82
C ASN A 322 -7.31 2.08 -3.87
N LEU A 323 -7.53 3.38 -4.09
CA LEU A 323 -8.34 3.88 -5.22
C LEU A 323 -7.77 3.43 -6.58
N CYS A 324 -6.44 3.47 -6.72
CA CYS A 324 -5.78 2.96 -7.93
C CYS A 324 -5.91 1.43 -8.04
N GLY A 325 -5.82 0.71 -6.91
CA GLY A 325 -6.07 -0.74 -6.82
C GLY A 325 -7.50 -1.11 -7.22
N ALA A 326 -8.50 -0.36 -6.74
CA ALA A 326 -9.90 -0.53 -7.15
C ALA A 326 -10.07 -0.43 -8.68
N TYR A 327 -9.46 0.60 -9.27
CA TYR A 327 -9.48 0.77 -10.72
C TYR A 327 -8.74 -0.36 -11.45
N TYR A 328 -7.61 -0.82 -10.91
CA TYR A 328 -6.87 -1.95 -11.45
C TYR A 328 -7.74 -3.22 -11.47
N CYS A 329 -8.41 -3.54 -10.36
CA CYS A 329 -9.31 -4.70 -10.27
C CYS A 329 -10.47 -4.63 -11.26
N ASP A 330 -11.07 -3.45 -11.48
CA ASP A 330 -12.11 -3.24 -12.49
C ASP A 330 -11.64 -3.53 -13.94
N ASN A 331 -10.34 -3.45 -14.20
CA ASN A 331 -9.79 -3.44 -15.56
C ASN A 331 -8.71 -4.50 -15.84
N ARG A 332 -8.38 -5.36 -14.87
CA ARG A 332 -7.31 -6.38 -15.03
C ARG A 332 -7.58 -7.40 -16.12
N SER A 333 -8.84 -7.74 -16.38
CA SER A 333 -9.24 -8.63 -17.48
C SER A 333 -8.78 -8.11 -18.84
N ASN A 334 -8.73 -6.80 -19.02
CA ASN A 334 -8.24 -6.18 -20.26
C ASN A 334 -6.71 -6.40 -20.48
N GLU A 335 -5.94 -6.68 -19.42
CA GLU A 335 -4.51 -7.08 -19.54
C GLU A 335 -4.42 -8.53 -20.04
N VAL A 336 -5.21 -9.43 -19.45
CA VAL A 336 -5.22 -10.87 -19.80
C VAL A 336 -5.69 -11.11 -21.23
N GLU A 337 -6.75 -10.45 -21.69
CA GLU A 337 -7.22 -10.54 -23.05
C GLU A 337 -6.21 -10.02 -24.08
N ALA A 338 -5.40 -9.03 -23.66
CA ALA A 338 -4.37 -8.49 -24.53
C ALA A 338 -3.15 -9.42 -24.66
N ASP A 339 -2.87 -10.25 -23.66
CA ASP A 339 -1.74 -11.20 -23.63
C ASP A 339 -2.06 -12.50 -24.41
N SER A 340 -3.33 -12.79 -24.66
CA SER A 340 -3.80 -14.00 -25.37
C SER A 340 -3.61 -13.96 -26.89
N ASP A 341 -3.24 -12.81 -27.48
CA ASP A 341 -3.01 -12.68 -28.93
C ASP A 341 -1.54 -13.03 -29.28
N PRO A 342 -1.29 -14.20 -29.93
CA PRO A 342 0.06 -14.68 -30.22
C PRO A 342 0.80 -13.82 -31.27
N GLU A 343 0.09 -13.05 -32.10
CA GLU A 343 0.70 -12.18 -33.13
C GLU A 343 1.17 -10.84 -32.60
N ARG A 344 0.80 -10.48 -31.37
CA ARG A 344 1.22 -9.21 -30.78
C ARG A 344 2.68 -9.23 -30.35
N LYS A 345 3.43 -8.22 -30.78
CA LYS A 345 4.85 -8.02 -30.42
C LYS A 345 5.03 -7.47 -29.01
N CYS A 346 4.01 -6.90 -28.38
CA CYS A 346 4.10 -6.22 -27.09
C CYS A 346 2.90 -6.55 -26.19
N ASP A 347 3.16 -6.82 -24.94
CA ASP A 347 2.13 -6.93 -23.90
C ASP A 347 1.57 -5.54 -23.56
N ARG A 348 0.28 -5.46 -23.24
CA ARG A 348 -0.37 -4.22 -22.84
C ARG A 348 -0.60 -4.25 -21.34
N ARG A 349 -0.07 -3.26 -20.62
CA ARG A 349 -0.28 -3.10 -19.19
C ARG A 349 -0.92 -1.76 -18.86
N LEU A 350 -1.72 -1.73 -17.80
CA LEU A 350 -2.31 -0.51 -17.28
C LEU A 350 -1.21 0.45 -16.81
N ASN A 351 -1.27 1.69 -17.27
CA ASN A 351 -0.36 2.73 -16.82
C ASN A 351 -0.84 3.31 -15.49
N MET A 352 -0.35 2.76 -14.38
CA MET A 352 -0.75 3.18 -13.04
C MET A 352 -0.45 4.66 -12.73
N ALA A 353 0.58 5.25 -13.36
CA ALA A 353 0.88 6.67 -13.19
C ALA A 353 -0.19 7.55 -13.85
N THR A 354 -0.67 7.17 -15.04
CA THR A 354 -1.79 7.86 -15.71
C THR A 354 -3.10 7.72 -14.94
N ILE A 355 -3.36 6.51 -14.40
CA ILE A 355 -4.54 6.24 -13.57
C ILE A 355 -4.51 7.11 -12.32
N LEU A 356 -3.39 7.16 -11.61
CA LEU A 356 -3.19 8.01 -10.43
C LEU A 356 -3.46 9.49 -10.76
N GLY A 357 -2.91 10.00 -11.86
CA GLY A 357 -3.17 11.37 -12.32
C GLY A 357 -4.65 11.62 -12.58
N ALA A 358 -5.31 10.69 -13.28
CA ALA A 358 -6.73 10.81 -13.60
C ALA A 358 -7.62 10.75 -12.35
N ILE A 359 -7.31 9.87 -11.39
CA ILE A 359 -8.03 9.79 -10.10
C ILE A 359 -7.82 11.07 -9.29
N ARG A 360 -6.59 11.60 -9.22
CA ARG A 360 -6.33 12.89 -8.57
C ARG A 360 -7.16 14.03 -9.15
N ASP A 361 -7.29 14.10 -10.46
CA ASP A 361 -8.03 15.21 -11.10
C ASP A 361 -9.54 15.17 -10.79
N ILE A 362 -10.12 13.99 -10.59
CA ILE A 362 -11.55 13.86 -10.26
C ILE A 362 -11.85 13.92 -8.77
N LEU A 363 -10.88 13.57 -7.90
CA LEU A 363 -11.08 13.39 -6.46
C LEU A 363 -11.71 14.60 -5.77
N PRO A 364 -11.24 15.86 -5.98
CA PRO A 364 -11.85 17.02 -5.33
C PRO A 364 -13.35 17.15 -5.63
N ARG A 365 -13.73 16.94 -6.89
CA ARG A 365 -15.13 17.03 -7.31
C ARG A 365 -15.95 15.83 -6.84
N ALA A 366 -15.37 14.63 -6.84
CA ALA A 366 -16.05 13.41 -6.42
C ALA A 366 -16.37 13.39 -4.92
N LEU A 367 -15.52 14.01 -4.09
CA LEU A 367 -15.69 14.00 -2.64
C LEU A 367 -16.32 15.27 -2.06
N VAL A 368 -16.37 16.39 -2.81
CA VAL A 368 -16.96 17.66 -2.32
C VAL A 368 -18.36 17.89 -2.88
N PHE A 369 -18.60 17.51 -4.16
CA PHE A 369 -19.89 17.75 -4.80
C PHE A 369 -20.89 16.62 -4.57
N SER A 370 -22.06 16.77 -5.17
CA SER A 370 -23.13 15.77 -5.08
C SER A 370 -22.66 14.39 -5.58
N ARG A 371 -23.03 13.36 -4.85
CA ARG A 371 -22.82 11.94 -5.18
C ARG A 371 -23.23 11.57 -6.61
N SER A 372 -24.19 12.28 -7.20
CA SER A 372 -24.69 12.03 -8.56
C SER A 372 -23.62 12.22 -9.64
N CYS A 373 -22.65 13.11 -9.45
CA CYS A 373 -21.60 13.38 -10.44
C CYS A 373 -20.49 12.30 -10.49
N ILE A 374 -20.36 11.45 -9.47
CA ILE A 374 -19.28 10.45 -9.35
C ILE A 374 -19.21 9.51 -10.55
N SER A 375 -20.38 9.03 -11.04
CA SER A 375 -20.44 8.13 -12.20
C SER A 375 -19.87 8.76 -13.47
N HIS A 376 -20.16 10.04 -13.69
CA HIS A 376 -19.62 10.79 -14.83
C HIS A 376 -18.12 11.02 -14.69
N LEU A 377 -17.66 11.40 -13.50
CA LEU A 377 -16.26 11.65 -13.22
C LEU A 377 -15.41 10.38 -13.42
N VAL A 378 -15.86 9.23 -12.94
CA VAL A 378 -15.11 7.96 -13.09
C VAL A 378 -14.98 7.58 -14.58
N LYS A 379 -15.98 7.82 -15.43
CA LYS A 379 -15.86 7.60 -16.88
C LYS A 379 -14.72 8.40 -17.52
N THR A 380 -14.36 9.56 -16.96
CA THR A 380 -13.22 10.35 -17.51
C THR A 380 -11.88 9.67 -17.24
N VAL A 381 -11.76 8.85 -16.18
CA VAL A 381 -10.59 8.01 -15.93
C VAL A 381 -10.43 6.96 -17.02
N ASP A 382 -11.53 6.31 -17.42
CA ASP A 382 -11.53 5.31 -18.50
C ASP A 382 -11.06 5.89 -19.83
N ILE A 383 -11.51 7.09 -20.18
CA ILE A 383 -11.10 7.76 -21.43
C ILE A 383 -9.58 8.00 -21.43
N ARG A 384 -9.00 8.41 -20.31
CA ARG A 384 -7.54 8.62 -20.20
C ARG A 384 -6.77 7.31 -20.26
N ARG A 385 -7.28 6.24 -19.66
CA ARG A 385 -6.68 4.90 -19.72
C ARG A 385 -6.51 4.44 -21.18
N VAL A 386 -7.56 4.49 -21.97
CA VAL A 386 -7.52 4.00 -23.35
C VAL A 386 -6.46 4.71 -24.18
N LYS A 387 -6.21 5.98 -23.94
CA LYS A 387 -5.20 6.80 -24.64
C LYS A 387 -3.75 6.53 -24.22
N ASN A 388 -3.51 5.94 -23.04
CA ASN A 388 -2.19 5.84 -22.40
C ASN A 388 -1.87 4.43 -21.92
N ILE A 389 -1.95 3.44 -22.81
CA ILE A 389 -1.58 2.05 -22.53
C ILE A 389 -0.06 1.89 -22.60
N PHE A 390 0.52 1.23 -21.60
CA PHE A 390 1.92 0.88 -21.61
C PHE A 390 2.15 -0.35 -22.50
N ARG A 391 3.13 -0.30 -23.41
CA ARG A 391 3.49 -1.41 -24.29
C ARG A 391 4.81 -2.01 -23.80
N TYR A 392 4.79 -3.29 -23.46
CA TYR A 392 5.98 -4.05 -23.08
C TYR A 392 6.42 -4.95 -24.22
N ASP A 393 7.73 -4.96 -24.53
CA ASP A 393 8.28 -5.91 -25.50
C ASP A 393 8.30 -7.33 -24.89
N LYS A 394 7.61 -8.30 -25.51
CA LYS A 394 7.56 -9.72 -25.09
C LYS A 394 8.94 -10.37 -25.02
N LYS A 395 9.94 -9.86 -25.75
CA LYS A 395 11.29 -10.42 -25.78
C LYS A 395 12.16 -10.04 -24.59
N GLY A 396 11.60 -9.44 -23.54
CA GLY A 396 12.30 -9.27 -22.27
C GLY A 396 13.61 -8.47 -22.32
N ARG A 397 13.85 -7.72 -23.40
CA ARG A 397 14.95 -6.76 -23.45
C ARG A 397 14.57 -5.58 -22.54
N CYS A 398 14.76 -5.79 -21.25
CA CYS A 398 15.03 -4.68 -20.38
C CYS A 398 16.18 -3.92 -21.04
N LYS A 399 15.91 -2.77 -21.68
CA LYS A 399 16.99 -1.86 -22.05
C LYS A 399 17.74 -1.65 -20.76
N SER A 400 18.98 -2.16 -20.69
CA SER A 400 19.86 -1.91 -19.56
C SER A 400 19.75 -0.43 -19.28
N ARG A 401 19.24 -0.09 -18.08
CA ARG A 401 19.26 1.31 -17.65
C ARG A 401 20.71 1.70 -17.77
N ILE A 402 21.03 2.62 -18.69
CA ILE A 402 22.36 3.22 -18.75
C ILE A 402 22.66 3.65 -17.34
N PRO A 403 23.72 3.14 -16.67
CA PRO A 403 24.02 3.54 -15.31
C PRO A 403 24.13 5.06 -15.34
N LEU A 404 23.21 5.75 -14.68
CA LEU A 404 23.32 7.19 -14.51
C LEU A 404 24.66 7.44 -13.84
N HIS A 405 25.50 8.26 -14.44
CA HIS A 405 26.77 8.68 -13.85
C HIS A 405 26.51 9.10 -12.38
N PRO A 406 27.36 8.74 -11.42
CA PRO A 406 27.16 9.05 -10.00
C PRO A 406 26.84 10.53 -9.71
N SER A 407 27.32 11.45 -10.57
CA SER A 407 27.00 12.90 -10.53
C SER A 407 25.57 13.24 -10.98
N MET A 408 24.83 12.31 -11.58
CA MET A 408 23.43 12.47 -11.99
C MET A 408 22.45 11.78 -11.03
N LYS A 409 22.88 11.37 -9.85
CA LYS A 409 21.93 11.03 -8.79
C LYS A 409 21.20 12.32 -8.45
N PHE A 410 19.98 12.47 -8.99
CA PHE A 410 19.03 13.41 -8.43
C PHE A 410 18.89 13.03 -6.97
N THR A 411 19.54 13.75 -6.08
CA THR A 411 19.12 13.83 -4.69
C THR A 411 17.67 14.24 -4.78
N GLN A 412 16.74 13.37 -4.39
CA GLN A 412 15.36 13.78 -4.18
C GLN A 412 15.44 14.95 -3.22
N SER A 413 15.34 16.16 -3.77
CA SER A 413 15.18 17.32 -2.93
C SER A 413 13.88 17.07 -2.20
N GLN A 414 13.96 16.77 -0.90
CA GLN A 414 12.81 16.89 -0.03
C GLN A 414 12.30 18.29 -0.24
N ARG A 415 11.26 18.45 -1.07
CA ARG A 415 10.57 19.71 -1.16
C ARG A 415 9.81 19.83 0.15
N THR A 416 10.52 20.33 1.15
CA THR A 416 9.88 20.93 2.31
C THR A 416 9.01 22.03 1.76
N VAL A 417 7.75 21.72 1.56
CA VAL A 417 6.73 22.69 1.22
C VAL A 417 6.43 23.41 2.52
N PHE A 418 7.29 24.38 2.84
CA PHE A 418 7.05 25.33 3.91
C PHE A 418 5.98 26.33 3.51
#